data_f370cd8f881c96f54576b1979967b2cd
#
_entry.id   f370cd8f881c96f54576b1979967b2cd
#
_cell.length_a   1.000
_cell.length_b   1.000
_cell.length_c   1.000
_cell.angle_alpha   90.00
_cell.angle_beta   90.00
_cell.angle_gamma   90.00
#
_symmetry.space_group_name_H-M   'P 1'
#
loop_
_entity.id
_entity.type
_entity.pdbx_description
1 polymer ?
#
loop_
_entity_poly.entity_id
_entity_poly.type
_entity_poly.pdbx_seq_one_letter_code
_entity_poly.pdbx_strand_id
1 'polypeptide(L)'
;TVVTRLADAGAVTLGKLNCDEFAMGSANENSAVAPVGFDAPAPVRNPWATDRIPGGSSGGSAVAVAARLAPAVTGTDTGGSIRQPASFCGITGIKPTYGRASRYGMIAFASSLDQAGPMARSAEDCALLLSAMCGPDPDRDSTSLDVPAENFSAKLNDSIDGLRIGIPAEFF
;
A
#
# COMPACT_ATOMS: atom_id res chain seq x y z
N THR A 1 2.73 5.20 -13.59
CA THR A 1 1.73 6.29 -13.37
C THR A 1 1.71 6.74 -11.91
N VAL A 2 1.50 5.85 -10.93
CA VAL A 2 1.38 6.23 -9.50
C VAL A 2 2.60 7.02 -9.01
N VAL A 3 3.81 6.52 -9.26
CA VAL A 3 5.06 7.20 -8.85
C VAL A 3 5.20 8.58 -9.49
N THR A 4 4.84 8.71 -10.77
CA THR A 4 4.86 10.00 -11.49
C THR A 4 3.89 10.99 -10.83
N ARG A 5 2.66 10.58 -10.57
CA ARG A 5 1.65 11.44 -9.93
C ARG A 5 2.07 11.90 -8.54
N LEU A 6 2.70 11.04 -7.76
CA LEU A 6 3.24 11.42 -6.46
C LEU A 6 4.37 12.45 -6.60
N ALA A 7 5.26 12.27 -7.57
CA ALA A 7 6.32 13.24 -7.86
C ALA A 7 5.75 14.59 -8.32
N ASP A 8 4.75 14.57 -9.19
CA ASP A 8 4.05 15.79 -9.67
C ASP A 8 3.33 16.52 -8.52
N ALA A 9 2.88 15.78 -7.51
CA ALA A 9 2.31 16.33 -6.28
C ALA A 9 3.36 16.82 -5.27
N GLY A 10 4.66 16.75 -5.61
CA GLY A 10 5.76 17.25 -4.79
C GLY A 10 6.36 16.22 -3.82
N ALA A 11 5.99 14.94 -3.93
CA ALA A 11 6.59 13.91 -3.08
C ALA A 11 8.04 13.64 -3.45
N VAL A 12 8.91 13.53 -2.45
CA VAL A 12 10.32 13.19 -2.62
C VAL A 12 10.52 11.69 -2.39
N THR A 13 10.97 10.99 -3.43
CA THR A 13 11.25 9.56 -3.34
C THR A 13 12.54 9.31 -2.56
N LEU A 14 12.46 8.65 -1.42
CA LEU A 14 13.61 8.32 -0.58
C LEU A 14 14.32 7.03 -1.03
N GLY A 15 13.60 6.11 -1.65
CA GLY A 15 14.17 4.84 -2.11
C GLY A 15 13.11 3.79 -2.42
N LYS A 16 13.58 2.56 -2.61
CA LYS A 16 12.76 1.36 -2.79
C LYS A 16 12.79 0.52 -1.53
N LEU A 17 11.69 -0.10 -1.22
CA LEU A 17 11.51 -0.93 -0.04
C LEU A 17 11.42 -2.40 -0.44
N ASN A 18 11.80 -3.29 0.48
CA ASN A 18 11.75 -4.71 0.25
C ASN A 18 10.30 -5.21 0.21
N CYS A 19 10.06 -6.24 -0.60
CA CYS A 19 8.77 -6.91 -0.68
C CYS A 19 8.99 -8.41 -0.94
N ASP A 20 7.98 -9.22 -0.74
CA ASP A 20 7.98 -10.59 -1.24
C ASP A 20 8.15 -10.58 -2.76
N GLU A 21 8.92 -11.53 -3.30
CA GLU A 21 9.24 -11.59 -4.72
C GLU A 21 7.97 -11.70 -5.56
N PHE A 22 7.85 -10.88 -6.59
CA PHE A 22 6.66 -10.75 -7.46
C PHE A 22 5.34 -10.49 -6.73
N ALA A 23 5.38 -9.94 -5.52
CA ALA A 23 4.24 -9.78 -4.62
C ALA A 23 3.58 -11.12 -4.19
N MET A 24 4.29 -12.23 -4.35
CA MET A 24 3.81 -13.59 -4.07
C MET A 24 4.23 -14.06 -2.68
N GLY A 25 3.71 -13.43 -1.65
CA GLY A 25 3.99 -13.79 -0.28
C GLY A 25 3.20 -12.98 0.72
N SER A 26 3.30 -13.37 1.98
CA SER A 26 2.60 -12.75 3.10
C SER A 26 3.47 -12.60 4.36
N ALA A 27 4.78 -12.83 4.23
CA ALA A 27 5.72 -12.83 5.36
C ALA A 27 6.93 -11.92 5.15
N ASN A 28 7.20 -11.50 3.91
CA ASN A 28 8.39 -10.75 3.48
C ASN A 28 9.69 -11.50 3.78
N GLU A 29 9.71 -12.80 3.49
CA GLU A 29 10.85 -13.69 3.72
C GLU A 29 11.49 -14.22 2.43
N ASN A 30 10.86 -14.03 1.27
CA ASN A 30 11.27 -14.59 -0.01
C ASN A 30 11.77 -13.54 -1.02
N SER A 31 12.21 -12.38 -0.55
CA SER A 31 12.79 -11.37 -1.44
C SER A 31 14.08 -11.89 -2.11
N ALA A 32 14.18 -11.71 -3.42
CA ALA A 32 15.39 -12.05 -4.17
C ALA A 32 16.46 -10.97 -4.11
N VAL A 33 16.16 -9.79 -3.55
CA VAL A 33 17.07 -8.64 -3.53
C VAL A 33 17.67 -8.46 -2.14
N ALA A 34 19.01 -8.44 -2.08
CA ALA A 34 19.71 -8.10 -0.87
C ALA A 34 19.51 -6.60 -0.52
N PRO A 35 19.26 -6.26 0.75
CA PRO A 35 19.28 -4.87 1.19
C PRO A 35 20.67 -4.24 0.98
N VAL A 36 20.69 -2.90 0.84
CA VAL A 36 21.96 -2.17 0.70
C VAL A 36 22.87 -2.44 1.91
N GLY A 37 24.10 -2.86 1.63
CA GLY A 37 25.09 -3.20 2.65
C GLY A 37 25.01 -4.65 3.16
N PHE A 38 24.23 -5.51 2.51
CA PHE A 38 24.15 -6.93 2.80
C PHE A 38 24.53 -7.74 1.56
N ASP A 39 25.24 -8.84 1.76
CA ASP A 39 25.72 -9.71 0.67
C ASP A 39 24.66 -10.72 0.20
N ALA A 40 23.56 -10.85 0.92
CA ALA A 40 22.49 -11.79 0.61
C ALA A 40 21.10 -11.22 0.94
N PRO A 41 20.05 -11.73 0.29
CA PRO A 41 18.69 -11.44 0.68
C PRO A 41 18.44 -11.75 2.16
N ALA A 42 17.71 -10.87 2.83
CA ALA A 42 17.37 -11.03 4.23
C ALA A 42 15.87 -10.73 4.44
N PRO A 43 15.20 -11.51 5.30
CA PRO A 43 13.80 -11.26 5.62
C PRO A 43 13.64 -9.92 6.36
N VAL A 44 12.56 -9.23 6.06
CA VAL A 44 12.16 -8.04 6.80
C VAL A 44 11.59 -8.47 8.15
N ARG A 45 11.89 -7.72 9.20
CA ARG A 45 11.45 -8.03 10.56
C ARG A 45 10.43 -7.02 11.04
N ASN A 46 9.47 -7.49 11.83
CA ASN A 46 8.50 -6.61 12.47
C ASN A 46 9.21 -5.69 13.48
N PRO A 47 9.05 -4.35 13.40
CA PRO A 47 9.79 -3.43 14.26
C PRO A 47 9.39 -3.50 15.73
N TRP A 48 8.22 -4.05 16.04
CA TRP A 48 7.74 -4.23 17.42
C TRP A 48 8.24 -5.52 18.07
N ALA A 49 8.58 -6.53 17.25
CA ALA A 49 9.08 -7.82 17.70
C ALA A 49 9.92 -8.45 16.58
N THR A 50 11.24 -8.32 16.66
CA THR A 50 12.16 -8.69 15.57
C THR A 50 12.28 -10.20 15.34
N ASP A 51 11.67 -11.02 16.18
CA ASP A 51 11.47 -12.46 15.99
C ASP A 51 10.18 -12.79 15.21
N ARG A 52 9.42 -11.79 14.80
CA ARG A 52 8.15 -11.91 14.09
C ARG A 52 8.23 -11.35 12.68
N ILE A 53 7.35 -11.86 11.82
CA ILE A 53 7.17 -11.34 10.47
C ILE A 53 6.41 -10.01 10.49
N PRO A 54 6.65 -9.12 9.52
CA PRO A 54 5.90 -7.87 9.35
C PRO A 54 4.59 -8.07 8.58
N GLY A 55 4.36 -9.25 8.02
CA GLY A 55 3.39 -9.50 6.96
C GLY A 55 3.95 -9.15 5.59
N GLY A 56 3.16 -9.35 4.55
CA GLY A 56 3.56 -9.14 3.15
C GLY A 56 2.36 -9.11 2.19
N SER A 57 2.63 -8.87 0.92
CA SER A 57 3.96 -8.73 0.31
C SER A 57 4.61 -7.37 0.57
N SER A 58 3.87 -6.31 0.95
CA SER A 58 4.40 -4.96 1.19
C SER A 58 4.98 -4.82 2.61
N GLY A 59 5.71 -5.84 3.11
CA GLY A 59 6.24 -5.86 4.48
C GLY A 59 7.29 -4.79 4.74
N GLY A 60 8.22 -4.56 3.81
CA GLY A 60 9.21 -3.49 3.94
C GLY A 60 8.56 -2.10 3.98
N SER A 61 7.47 -1.91 3.23
CA SER A 61 6.68 -0.68 3.27
C SER A 61 6.06 -0.47 4.66
N ALA A 62 5.43 -1.50 5.21
CA ALA A 62 4.83 -1.41 6.54
C ALA A 62 5.87 -1.11 7.63
N VAL A 63 7.01 -1.80 7.58
CA VAL A 63 8.12 -1.62 8.53
C VAL A 63 8.70 -0.21 8.45
N ALA A 64 8.89 0.33 7.24
CA ALA A 64 9.45 1.67 7.07
C ALA A 64 8.59 2.75 7.75
N VAL A 65 7.27 2.64 7.65
CA VAL A 65 6.34 3.57 8.32
C VAL A 65 6.30 3.33 9.83
N ALA A 66 6.16 2.07 10.26
CA ALA A 66 6.07 1.72 11.68
C ALA A 66 7.34 2.09 12.45
N ALA A 67 8.51 1.89 11.85
CA ALA A 67 9.81 2.28 12.40
C ALA A 67 10.13 3.77 12.21
N ARG A 68 9.24 4.56 11.60
CA ARG A 68 9.40 6.00 11.35
C ARG A 68 10.56 6.35 10.42
N LEU A 69 10.93 5.46 9.51
CA LEU A 69 11.95 5.71 8.49
C LEU A 69 11.41 6.56 7.34
N ALA A 70 10.10 6.52 7.11
CA ALA A 70 9.38 7.36 6.15
C ALA A 70 8.01 7.74 6.73
N PRO A 71 7.47 8.93 6.43
CA PRO A 71 6.14 9.33 6.87
C PRO A 71 5.03 8.54 6.20
N ALA A 72 5.23 8.18 4.94
CA ALA A 72 4.29 7.46 4.12
C ALA A 72 5.01 6.70 3.00
N VAL A 73 4.37 5.65 2.49
CA VAL A 73 4.91 4.78 1.45
C VAL A 73 3.79 4.26 0.55
N THR A 74 4.16 3.67 -0.58
CA THR A 74 3.23 2.91 -1.42
C THR A 74 3.40 1.41 -1.18
N GLY A 75 2.33 0.67 -1.41
CA GLY A 75 2.32 -0.79 -1.47
C GLY A 75 1.42 -1.28 -2.59
N THR A 76 1.32 -2.59 -2.75
CA THR A 76 0.38 -3.25 -3.64
C THR A 76 -0.43 -4.30 -2.87
N ASP A 77 -1.67 -4.51 -3.28
CA ASP A 77 -2.58 -5.44 -2.60
C ASP A 77 -3.42 -6.20 -3.61
N THR A 78 -3.32 -7.51 -3.55
CA THR A 78 -4.09 -8.46 -4.32
C THR A 78 -5.10 -9.15 -3.42
N GLY A 79 -4.62 -9.83 -2.38
CA GLY A 79 -5.42 -10.55 -1.39
C GLY A 79 -5.22 -10.05 0.05
N GLY A 80 -4.51 -8.93 0.24
CA GLY A 80 -4.21 -8.40 1.58
C GLY A 80 -2.83 -7.76 1.71
N SER A 81 -2.06 -7.66 0.64
CA SER A 81 -0.62 -7.32 0.70
C SER A 81 -0.29 -5.86 1.10
N ILE A 82 -1.28 -5.00 1.26
CA ILE A 82 -1.21 -3.71 1.99
C ILE A 82 -1.81 -3.88 3.40
N ARG A 83 -3.03 -4.40 3.46
CA ARG A 83 -3.87 -4.43 4.66
C ARG A 83 -3.30 -5.33 5.75
N GLN A 84 -2.81 -6.52 5.39
CA GLN A 84 -2.23 -7.47 6.33
C GLN A 84 -0.94 -6.93 6.98
N PRO A 85 0.11 -6.50 6.22
CA PRO A 85 1.30 -5.95 6.85
C PRO A 85 1.01 -4.64 7.60
N ALA A 86 0.06 -3.82 7.17
CA ALA A 86 -0.38 -2.66 7.94
C ALA A 86 -0.95 -3.06 9.31
N SER A 87 -1.80 -4.09 9.35
CA SER A 87 -2.35 -4.65 10.58
C SER A 87 -1.24 -5.20 11.51
N PHE A 88 -0.30 -5.97 10.97
CA PHE A 88 0.78 -6.58 11.76
C PHE A 88 1.77 -5.56 12.31
N CYS A 89 1.97 -4.45 11.61
CA CYS A 89 2.89 -3.38 12.01
C CYS A 89 2.20 -2.20 12.72
N GLY A 90 0.86 -2.25 12.92
CA GLY A 90 0.12 -1.23 13.66
C GLY A 90 0.09 0.13 12.96
N ILE A 91 -0.10 0.15 11.66
CA ILE A 91 -0.23 1.35 10.83
C ILE A 91 -1.52 1.31 10.00
N THR A 92 -1.82 2.38 9.29
CA THR A 92 -2.93 2.45 8.35
C THR A 92 -2.46 2.04 6.94
N GLY A 93 -3.23 1.18 6.29
CA GLY A 93 -3.03 0.82 4.89
C GLY A 93 -4.35 0.75 4.15
N ILE A 94 -4.42 1.33 2.96
CA ILE A 94 -5.66 1.39 2.16
C ILE A 94 -5.43 0.70 0.81
N LYS A 95 -6.24 -0.31 0.54
CA LYS A 95 -6.43 -0.83 -0.81
C LYS A 95 -7.63 -0.09 -1.43
N PRO A 96 -7.42 0.78 -2.41
CA PRO A 96 -8.54 1.45 -3.06
C PRO A 96 -9.40 0.47 -3.85
N THR A 97 -10.58 0.92 -4.26
CA THR A 97 -11.42 0.20 -5.20
C THR A 97 -10.65 -0.09 -6.48
N TYR A 98 -10.85 -1.28 -7.04
CA TYR A 98 -10.21 -1.72 -8.28
C TYR A 98 -10.40 -0.70 -9.41
N GLY A 99 -9.31 -0.39 -10.12
CA GLY A 99 -9.29 0.57 -11.21
C GLY A 99 -9.18 2.04 -10.79
N ARG A 100 -9.15 2.37 -9.50
CA ARG A 100 -9.00 3.76 -9.02
C ARG A 100 -7.56 4.28 -9.11
N ALA A 101 -6.57 3.42 -8.94
CA ALA A 101 -5.15 3.72 -9.14
C ALA A 101 -4.63 2.93 -10.33
N SER A 102 -3.95 3.59 -11.26
CA SER A 102 -3.38 2.94 -12.44
C SER A 102 -2.36 1.87 -12.03
N ARG A 103 -2.44 0.71 -12.66
CA ARG A 103 -1.50 -0.41 -12.50
C ARG A 103 -0.30 -0.33 -13.44
N TYR A 104 -0.25 0.68 -14.31
CA TYR A 104 0.87 0.84 -15.23
C TYR A 104 2.20 1.01 -14.50
N GLY A 105 3.12 0.09 -14.74
CA GLY A 105 4.42 0.00 -14.08
C GLY A 105 4.42 -0.91 -12.85
N MET A 106 3.28 -1.56 -12.51
CA MET A 106 3.23 -2.62 -11.50
C MET A 106 3.47 -3.98 -12.15
N ILE A 107 4.11 -4.88 -11.41
CA ILE A 107 4.18 -6.29 -11.77
C ILE A 107 2.92 -6.96 -11.24
N ALA A 108 2.16 -7.60 -12.13
CA ALA A 108 0.90 -8.25 -11.77
C ALA A 108 1.14 -9.56 -11.02
N PHE A 109 0.36 -9.79 -9.96
CA PHE A 109 0.18 -11.10 -9.34
C PHE A 109 -1.14 -11.73 -9.82
N ALA A 110 -2.26 -11.05 -9.56
CA ALA A 110 -3.56 -11.44 -10.09
C ALA A 110 -4.25 -10.19 -10.67
N SER A 111 -4.17 -10.02 -11.99
CA SER A 111 -4.55 -8.80 -12.70
C SER A 111 -5.99 -8.32 -12.42
N SER A 112 -6.90 -9.22 -12.05
CA SER A 112 -8.28 -8.89 -11.71
C SER A 112 -8.46 -8.36 -10.28
N LEU A 113 -7.41 -8.35 -9.45
CA LEU A 113 -7.47 -8.00 -8.03
C LEU A 113 -6.46 -6.92 -7.64
N ASP A 114 -5.30 -6.87 -8.32
CA ASP A 114 -4.17 -6.03 -7.94
C ASP A 114 -4.52 -4.55 -7.90
N GLN A 115 -4.13 -3.87 -6.83
CA GLN A 115 -4.18 -2.42 -6.70
C GLN A 115 -2.96 -1.86 -5.98
N ALA A 116 -2.51 -0.68 -6.42
CA ALA A 116 -1.60 0.14 -5.62
C ALA A 116 -2.39 0.93 -4.58
N GLY A 117 -1.78 1.15 -3.42
CA GLY A 117 -2.38 1.98 -2.38
C GLY A 117 -1.36 2.53 -1.41
N PRO A 118 -1.74 3.51 -0.59
CA PRO A 118 -0.89 4.14 0.39
C PRO A 118 -0.85 3.35 1.70
N MET A 119 0.26 3.51 2.41
CA MET A 119 0.44 3.09 3.79
C MET A 119 1.09 4.23 4.57
N ALA A 120 0.52 4.58 5.72
CA ALA A 120 0.97 5.69 6.56
C ALA A 120 0.54 5.45 8.02
N ARG A 121 0.89 6.37 8.93
CA ARG A 121 0.51 6.22 10.34
C ARG A 121 -0.93 6.62 10.63
N SER A 122 -1.53 7.45 9.81
CA SER A 122 -2.90 7.93 9.99
C SER A 122 -3.76 7.72 8.75
N ALA A 123 -5.08 7.72 8.92
CA ALA A 123 -6.03 7.70 7.83
C ALA A 123 -5.95 8.98 6.98
N GLU A 124 -5.64 10.12 7.62
CA GLU A 124 -5.47 11.41 6.96
C GLU A 124 -4.29 11.39 5.99
N ASP A 125 -3.12 10.92 6.44
CA ASP A 125 -1.94 10.77 5.58
C ASP A 125 -2.21 9.84 4.40
N CYS A 126 -2.89 8.71 4.65
CA CYS A 126 -3.31 7.81 3.58
C CYS A 126 -4.27 8.48 2.60
N ALA A 127 -5.21 9.28 3.06
CA ALA A 127 -6.17 9.98 2.21
C ALA A 127 -5.48 11.03 1.32
N LEU A 128 -4.49 11.76 1.86
CA LEU A 128 -3.67 12.70 1.09
C LEU A 128 -2.91 11.99 -0.04
N LEU A 129 -2.23 10.89 0.26
CA LEU A 129 -1.53 10.11 -0.77
C LEU A 129 -2.51 9.53 -1.79
N LEU A 130 -3.63 8.99 -1.33
CA LEU A 130 -4.64 8.39 -2.20
C LEU A 130 -5.19 9.42 -3.19
N SER A 131 -5.40 10.67 -2.75
CA SER A 131 -5.84 11.77 -3.60
C SER A 131 -4.84 12.07 -4.73
N ALA A 132 -3.54 11.94 -4.47
CA ALA A 132 -2.50 12.10 -5.47
C ALA A 132 -2.36 10.87 -6.39
N MET A 133 -2.59 9.66 -5.88
CA MET A 133 -2.38 8.40 -6.60
C MET A 133 -3.50 8.07 -7.58
N CYS A 134 -4.76 8.36 -7.20
CA CYS A 134 -5.96 7.97 -7.95
C CYS A 134 -6.23 8.89 -9.14
N GLY A 135 -7.04 8.36 -10.06
CA GLY A 135 -7.51 9.07 -11.24
C GLY A 135 -7.36 8.23 -12.52
N PRO A 136 -8.01 8.63 -13.62
CA PRO A 136 -8.06 7.85 -14.86
C PRO A 136 -6.69 7.79 -15.55
N ASP A 137 -6.40 6.65 -16.17
CA ASP A 137 -5.21 6.40 -16.99
C ASP A 137 -5.55 5.39 -18.12
N PRO A 138 -6.58 5.67 -18.94
CA PRO A 138 -7.10 4.71 -19.90
C PRO A 138 -6.10 4.34 -21.00
N ASP A 139 -5.15 5.21 -21.30
CA ASP A 139 -4.15 4.99 -22.35
C ASP A 139 -3.09 3.95 -21.94
N ARG A 140 -2.92 3.70 -20.64
CA ARG A 140 -1.86 2.84 -20.10
C ARG A 140 -2.36 1.65 -19.30
N ASP A 141 -3.56 1.75 -18.73
CA ASP A 141 -4.20 0.68 -17.96
C ASP A 141 -5.65 0.50 -18.39
N SER A 142 -5.92 -0.55 -19.15
CA SER A 142 -7.26 -0.88 -19.64
C SER A 142 -8.29 -1.13 -18.54
N THR A 143 -7.86 -1.30 -17.29
CA THR A 143 -8.74 -1.48 -16.12
C THR A 143 -8.98 -0.18 -15.36
N SER A 144 -8.32 0.90 -15.77
CA SER A 144 -8.49 2.21 -15.14
C SER A 144 -9.92 2.71 -15.34
N LEU A 145 -10.56 3.07 -14.23
CA LEU A 145 -11.90 3.65 -14.27
C LEU A 145 -11.84 5.10 -14.72
N ASP A 146 -12.77 5.50 -15.57
CA ASP A 146 -12.97 6.90 -15.94
C ASP A 146 -13.72 7.64 -14.81
N VAL A 147 -13.06 7.73 -13.66
CA VAL A 147 -13.56 8.43 -12.48
C VAL A 147 -12.51 9.46 -12.09
N PRO A 148 -12.86 10.74 -12.04
CA PRO A 148 -11.92 11.80 -11.69
C PRO A 148 -11.20 11.57 -10.37
N ALA A 149 -10.03 12.19 -10.24
CA ALA A 149 -9.35 12.27 -8.95
C ALA A 149 -10.24 12.99 -7.94
N GLU A 150 -10.21 12.51 -6.71
CA GLU A 150 -11.00 13.04 -5.60
C GLU A 150 -10.09 13.53 -4.48
N ASN A 151 -10.56 14.49 -3.72
CA ASN A 151 -9.94 14.81 -2.44
C ASN A 151 -10.50 13.87 -1.36
N PHE A 152 -9.80 12.76 -1.10
CA PHE A 152 -10.22 11.77 -0.10
C PHE A 152 -10.12 12.29 1.33
N SER A 153 -9.43 13.42 1.58
CA SER A 153 -9.33 14.01 2.92
C SER A 153 -10.51 14.95 3.24
N ALA A 154 -11.30 15.35 2.23
CA ALA A 154 -12.30 16.41 2.38
C ALA A 154 -13.40 16.12 3.41
N LYS A 155 -13.67 14.85 3.69
CA LYS A 155 -14.77 14.42 4.57
C LYS A 155 -14.30 13.61 5.79
N LEU A 156 -13.03 13.65 6.12
CA LEU A 156 -12.48 12.83 7.22
C LEU A 156 -13.04 13.21 8.60
N ASN A 157 -13.49 14.45 8.76
CA ASN A 157 -14.03 14.95 10.01
C ASN A 157 -15.57 15.10 10.00
N ASP A 158 -16.23 14.60 8.94
CA ASP A 158 -17.69 14.58 8.90
C ASP A 158 -18.22 13.58 9.93
N SER A 159 -19.44 13.85 10.45
CA SER A 159 -20.10 12.92 11.35
C SER A 159 -20.37 11.59 10.63
N ILE A 160 -20.14 10.51 11.34
CA ILE A 160 -20.51 9.15 10.91
C ILE A 160 -21.88 8.73 11.43
N ASP A 161 -22.64 9.64 12.04
CA ASP A 161 -23.96 9.35 12.57
C ASP A 161 -24.88 8.84 11.45
N GLY A 162 -25.57 7.76 11.72
CA GLY A 162 -26.46 7.11 10.74
C GLY A 162 -25.79 6.19 9.72
N LEU A 163 -24.46 6.05 9.73
CA LEU A 163 -23.79 5.03 8.93
C LEU A 163 -24.18 3.63 9.42
N ARG A 164 -24.55 2.76 8.47
CA ARG A 164 -24.79 1.35 8.74
C ARG A 164 -23.52 0.55 8.49
N ILE A 165 -23.02 -0.12 9.52
CA ILE A 165 -21.84 -0.97 9.45
C ILE A 165 -22.31 -2.42 9.36
N GLY A 166 -21.94 -3.12 8.29
CA GLY A 166 -22.17 -4.55 8.13
C GLY A 166 -21.03 -5.36 8.77
N ILE A 167 -21.40 -6.39 9.54
CA ILE A 167 -20.49 -7.38 10.08
C ILE A 167 -20.82 -8.72 9.42
N PRO A 168 -19.99 -9.22 8.46
CA PRO A 168 -20.25 -10.51 7.82
C PRO A 168 -20.15 -11.64 8.83
N ALA A 169 -21.16 -12.50 8.89
CA ALA A 169 -21.19 -13.64 9.81
C ALA A 169 -20.08 -14.67 9.50
N GLU A 170 -19.61 -14.68 8.24
CA GLU A 170 -18.57 -15.60 7.76
C GLU A 170 -17.18 -15.29 8.33
N PHE A 171 -17.01 -14.16 9.00
CA PHE A 171 -15.72 -13.75 9.60
C PHE A 171 -15.61 -14.07 11.09
N PHE A 172 -16.65 -14.70 11.68
CA PHE A 172 -16.71 -15.01 13.10
C PHE A 172 -17.22 -16.44 13.37
#